data_796e07dabb7f5088c74e1e261db7c6eb
#
_entry.id   796e07dabb7f5088c74e1e261db7c6eb
#
_cell.length_a   1.000
_cell.length_b   1.000
_cell.length_c   1.000
_cell.angle_alpha   90.00
_cell.angle_beta   90.00
_cell.angle_gamma   90.00
#
_symmetry.space_group_name_H-M   'P 1'
#
loop_
_entity.id
_entity.type
_entity.pdbx_description
1 polymer ?
#
loop_
_entity_poly.entity_id
_entity_poly.type
_entity_poly.pdbx_seq_one_letter_code
_entity_poly.pdbx_strand_id
1 'polypeptide(L)'
;WSSDVCSSDLNLFLELAQQWHDAFAADNVTKILTIEASGIAIAAAAGMSMGVPVLFAKKHKTSNVDGGVYSTVVHSFTHGEDYHVVVSRDYLSCDDCVLLVDDFLANGAALAGLCDLVEQSGATIVGAGIAVEKCFQPGGQRLRERGLRIDSLAMVKSMGDDGSIE
;
A
#
# COMPACT_ATOMS: atom_id res chain seq x y z
N TRP A 1 10.97 -6.61 -14.51
CA TRP A 1 9.54 -6.34 -14.44
C TRP A 1 9.36 -4.91 -13.96
N SER A 2 8.97 -4.07 -14.87
CA SER A 2 8.62 -2.68 -14.55
C SER A 2 7.15 -2.64 -14.14
N SER A 3 6.84 -1.93 -13.08
CA SER A 3 5.46 -1.58 -12.68
C SER A 3 4.70 -0.83 -13.79
N ASP A 4 5.40 -0.35 -14.81
CA ASP A 4 4.84 0.37 -15.95
C ASP A 4 3.91 -0.48 -16.81
N VAL A 5 4.01 -1.82 -16.76
CA VAL A 5 3.10 -2.72 -17.51
C VAL A 5 1.68 -2.69 -16.95
N CYS A 6 1.53 -2.55 -15.63
CA CYS A 6 0.21 -2.43 -15.00
C CYS A 6 -0.42 -1.04 -15.19
N SER A 7 0.41 0.01 -15.38
CA SER A 7 -0.08 1.40 -15.44
C SER A 7 -0.76 1.77 -16.76
N SER A 8 -0.76 0.92 -17.78
CA SER A 8 -1.36 1.17 -19.09
C SER A 8 -2.69 0.45 -19.34
N ASP A 9 -3.06 -0.55 -18.51
CA ASP A 9 -4.33 -1.28 -18.67
C ASP A 9 -5.38 -0.80 -17.68
N LEU A 10 -6.19 0.16 -18.10
CA LEU A 10 -7.25 0.75 -17.28
C LEU A 10 -8.35 -0.27 -16.94
N ASN A 11 -8.62 -1.26 -17.80
CA ASN A 11 -9.61 -2.29 -17.51
C ASN A 11 -9.13 -3.20 -16.38
N LEU A 12 -7.84 -3.57 -16.40
CA LEU A 12 -7.23 -4.32 -15.30
C LEU A 12 -7.34 -3.56 -13.98
N PHE A 13 -7.11 -2.25 -13.96
CA PHE A 13 -7.28 -1.45 -12.73
C PHE A 13 -8.69 -1.48 -12.18
N LEU A 14 -9.70 -1.43 -13.04
CA LEU A 14 -11.09 -1.52 -12.63
C LEU A 14 -11.42 -2.90 -12.06
N GLU A 15 -10.88 -3.97 -12.66
CA GLU A 15 -11.05 -5.34 -12.17
C GLU A 15 -10.40 -5.53 -10.79
N LEU A 16 -9.15 -5.07 -10.61
CA LEU A 16 -8.46 -5.10 -9.32
C LEU A 16 -9.23 -4.32 -8.24
N ALA A 17 -9.69 -3.12 -8.59
CA ALA A 17 -10.47 -2.26 -7.70
C ALA A 17 -11.77 -2.93 -7.25
N GLN A 18 -12.48 -3.61 -8.16
CA GLN A 18 -13.71 -4.32 -7.85
C GLN A 18 -13.47 -5.50 -6.90
N GLN A 19 -12.37 -6.25 -7.08
CA GLN A 19 -12.02 -7.35 -6.18
C GLN A 19 -11.82 -6.85 -4.74
N TRP A 20 -11.08 -5.76 -4.54
CA TRP A 20 -10.91 -5.20 -3.20
C TRP A 20 -12.19 -4.56 -2.65
N HIS A 21 -13.01 -3.93 -3.51
CA HIS A 21 -14.32 -3.43 -3.09
C HIS A 21 -15.14 -4.57 -2.48
N ASP A 22 -15.21 -5.71 -3.16
CA ASP A 22 -16.00 -6.86 -2.70
C ASP A 22 -15.37 -7.49 -1.44
N ALA A 23 -14.05 -7.61 -1.40
CA ALA A 23 -13.33 -8.19 -0.27
C ALA A 23 -13.47 -7.37 1.04
N PHE A 24 -13.55 -6.04 0.93
CA PHE A 24 -13.63 -5.12 2.06
C PHE A 24 -15.02 -4.45 2.21
N ALA A 25 -16.05 -4.93 1.53
CA ALA A 25 -17.40 -4.35 1.54
C ALA A 25 -18.02 -4.24 2.94
N ALA A 26 -17.66 -5.14 3.87
CA ALA A 26 -18.18 -5.16 5.24
C ALA A 26 -17.35 -4.31 6.23
N ASP A 27 -16.21 -3.77 5.82
CA ASP A 27 -15.20 -3.20 6.74
C ASP A 27 -15.34 -1.68 6.95
N ASN A 28 -16.40 -1.04 6.43
CA ASN A 28 -16.65 0.40 6.55
C ASN A 28 -15.44 1.27 6.19
N VAL A 29 -14.78 0.97 5.06
CA VAL A 29 -13.64 1.75 4.57
C VAL A 29 -14.07 3.20 4.36
N THR A 30 -13.38 4.16 4.98
CA THR A 30 -13.64 5.59 4.82
C THR A 30 -12.54 6.29 4.00
N LYS A 31 -11.38 5.65 3.87
CA LYS A 31 -10.23 6.21 3.18
C LYS A 31 -9.28 5.14 2.67
N ILE A 32 -8.66 5.39 1.53
CA ILE A 32 -7.54 4.59 1.03
C ILE A 32 -6.25 5.35 1.24
N LEU A 33 -5.21 4.64 1.70
CA LEU A 33 -3.85 5.16 1.80
C LEU A 33 -2.90 4.29 0.97
N THR A 34 -2.09 4.94 0.14
CA THR A 34 -1.02 4.32 -0.65
C THR A 34 0.29 5.09 -0.53
N ILE A 35 1.32 4.64 -1.24
CA ILE A 35 2.62 5.32 -1.30
C ILE A 35 2.97 5.69 -2.76
N GLU A 36 3.58 6.86 -2.96
CA GLU A 36 4.06 7.26 -4.29
C GLU A 36 5.22 6.35 -4.77
N ALA A 37 5.30 6.05 -6.09
CA ALA A 37 4.40 6.53 -7.12
C ALA A 37 3.49 5.42 -7.67
N SER A 38 3.94 4.17 -7.73
CA SER A 38 3.30 3.06 -8.45
C SER A 38 1.92 2.68 -7.90
N GLY A 39 1.72 2.75 -6.57
CA GLY A 39 0.44 2.48 -5.93
C GLY A 39 -0.66 3.48 -6.23
N ILE A 40 -0.34 4.71 -6.70
CA ILE A 40 -1.32 5.80 -6.83
C ILE A 40 -2.42 5.44 -7.82
N ALA A 41 -2.08 4.89 -8.99
CA ALA A 41 -3.05 4.63 -10.04
C ALA A 41 -4.08 3.57 -9.62
N ILE A 42 -3.62 2.46 -9.04
CA ILE A 42 -4.52 1.39 -8.57
C ILE A 42 -5.33 1.81 -7.34
N ALA A 43 -4.73 2.59 -6.43
CA ALA A 43 -5.45 3.15 -5.29
C ALA A 43 -6.55 4.14 -5.75
N ALA A 44 -6.29 4.94 -6.77
CA ALA A 44 -7.30 5.84 -7.36
C ALA A 44 -8.47 5.05 -7.96
N ALA A 45 -8.21 3.94 -8.66
CA ALA A 45 -9.24 3.06 -9.16
C ALA A 45 -10.08 2.43 -8.02
N ALA A 46 -9.40 1.95 -6.95
CA ALA A 46 -10.08 1.41 -5.78
C ALA A 46 -10.94 2.47 -5.06
N GLY A 47 -10.42 3.70 -4.92
CA GLY A 47 -11.17 4.81 -4.34
C GLY A 47 -12.42 5.18 -5.14
N MET A 48 -12.33 5.18 -6.46
CA MET A 48 -13.49 5.40 -7.33
C MET A 48 -14.52 4.28 -7.20
N SER A 49 -14.08 3.00 -7.14
CA SER A 49 -14.96 1.86 -6.96
C SER A 49 -15.69 1.87 -5.62
N MET A 50 -15.00 2.23 -4.54
CA MET A 50 -15.54 2.27 -3.18
C MET A 50 -16.25 3.58 -2.84
N GLY A 51 -16.09 4.64 -3.65
CA GLY A 51 -16.64 5.97 -3.38
C GLY A 51 -15.96 6.69 -2.21
N VAL A 52 -14.68 6.41 -1.93
CA VAL A 52 -13.92 6.98 -0.81
C VAL A 52 -12.69 7.78 -1.28
N PRO A 53 -12.26 8.79 -0.51
CA PRO A 53 -11.06 9.55 -0.83
C PRO A 53 -9.79 8.70 -0.78
N VAL A 54 -8.83 9.08 -1.64
CA VAL A 54 -7.51 8.46 -1.72
C VAL A 54 -6.46 9.44 -1.26
N LEU A 55 -5.64 9.01 -0.33
CA LEU A 55 -4.47 9.72 0.17
C LEU A 55 -3.22 8.96 -0.23
N PHE A 56 -2.17 9.67 -0.62
CA PHE A 56 -0.88 9.03 -0.86
C PHE A 56 0.23 9.65 -0.02
N ALA A 57 1.03 8.78 0.56
CA ALA A 57 2.21 9.14 1.32
C ALA A 57 3.34 9.53 0.36
N LYS A 58 4.00 10.65 0.64
CA LYS A 58 5.09 11.19 -0.19
C LYS A 58 6.44 10.78 0.35
N LYS A 59 7.36 10.47 -0.57
CA LYS A 59 8.78 10.22 -0.25
C LYS A 59 9.53 11.53 -0.12
N HIS A 60 10.18 11.74 1.01
CA HIS A 60 10.97 12.93 1.31
C HIS A 60 12.44 12.56 1.56
N LYS A 61 13.38 13.30 0.95
CA LYS A 61 14.82 13.03 1.10
C LYS A 61 15.43 13.63 2.37
N THR A 62 14.74 14.53 3.04
CA THR A 62 15.27 15.26 4.21
C THR A 62 14.42 15.06 5.44
N SER A 63 15.07 15.03 6.62
CA SER A 63 14.44 14.90 7.93
C SER A 63 13.69 16.14 8.42
N ASN A 64 13.81 17.29 7.73
CA ASN A 64 13.09 18.52 8.09
C ASN A 64 11.65 18.42 7.63
N VAL A 65 10.82 17.83 8.47
CA VAL A 65 9.40 17.67 8.25
C VAL A 65 8.70 18.65 9.20
N ASP A 66 8.01 19.65 8.65
CA ASP A 66 7.21 20.59 9.44
C ASP A 66 6.13 19.83 10.23
N GLY A 67 5.76 20.37 11.43
CA GLY A 67 4.90 19.70 12.40
C GLY A 67 3.47 19.36 11.97
N GLY A 68 3.10 19.62 10.70
CA GLY A 68 1.78 19.36 10.11
C GLY A 68 1.63 17.98 9.45
N VAL A 69 2.57 17.04 9.65
CA VAL A 69 2.52 15.72 9.01
C VAL A 69 2.78 14.59 10.02
N TYR A 70 2.31 13.38 9.66
CA TYR A 70 2.84 12.13 10.20
C TYR A 70 4.02 11.69 9.35
N SER A 71 5.06 11.12 9.96
CA SER A 71 6.26 10.71 9.25
C SER A 71 6.84 9.41 9.80
N THR A 72 7.40 8.60 8.90
CA THR A 72 8.16 7.40 9.26
C THR A 72 9.35 7.22 8.32
N VAL A 73 10.30 6.36 8.70
CA VAL A 73 11.45 6.02 7.88
C VAL A 73 11.24 4.64 7.26
N VAL A 74 11.40 4.54 5.96
CA VAL A 74 11.29 3.28 5.21
C VAL A 74 12.64 2.98 4.58
N HIS A 75 13.15 1.78 4.83
CA HIS A 75 14.38 1.29 4.22
C HIS A 75 14.11 0.71 2.82
N SER A 76 14.74 1.28 1.79
CA SER A 76 14.68 0.75 0.43
C SER A 76 15.73 -0.34 0.24
N PHE A 77 15.33 -1.59 0.24
CA PHE A 77 16.23 -2.72 -0.05
C PHE A 77 16.75 -2.71 -1.50
N THR A 78 16.02 -2.08 -2.43
CA THR A 78 16.42 -2.00 -3.84
C THR A 78 17.54 -0.98 -4.07
N HIS A 79 17.54 0.09 -3.29
CA HIS A 79 18.52 1.18 -3.42
C HIS A 79 19.49 1.27 -2.24
N GLY A 80 19.27 0.50 -1.16
CA GLY A 80 20.09 0.52 0.05
C GLY A 80 20.06 1.85 0.83
N GLU A 81 19.03 2.66 0.58
CA GLU A 81 18.88 3.99 1.18
C GLU A 81 17.61 4.06 2.04
N ASP A 82 17.67 4.83 3.11
CA ASP A 82 16.52 5.21 3.91
C ASP A 82 15.84 6.44 3.31
N TYR A 83 14.52 6.45 3.27
CA TYR A 83 13.75 7.62 2.89
C TYR A 83 12.61 7.85 3.88
N HIS A 84 12.30 9.12 4.10
CA HIS A 84 11.17 9.52 4.92
C HIS A 84 9.88 9.41 4.09
N VAL A 85 8.84 8.87 4.71
CA VAL A 85 7.50 8.84 4.13
C VAL A 85 6.62 9.72 4.99
N VAL A 86 5.87 10.62 4.36
CA VAL A 86 5.07 11.64 5.06
C VAL A 86 3.64 11.72 4.54
N VAL A 87 2.71 12.00 5.46
CA VAL A 87 1.29 12.25 5.18
C VAL A 87 0.84 13.48 5.97
N SER A 88 0.08 14.38 5.35
CA SER A 88 -0.49 15.53 6.06
C SER A 88 -1.53 15.11 7.10
N ARG A 89 -1.43 15.69 8.30
CA ARG A 89 -2.41 15.52 9.40
C ARG A 89 -3.79 16.04 9.05
N ASP A 90 -3.89 16.98 8.12
CA ASP A 90 -5.17 17.55 7.69
C ASP A 90 -6.07 16.54 6.97
N TYR A 91 -5.47 15.44 6.46
CA TYR A 91 -6.17 14.45 5.64
C TYR A 91 -6.25 13.05 6.25
N LEU A 92 -5.67 12.85 7.44
CA LEU A 92 -5.70 11.57 8.14
C LEU A 92 -5.95 11.78 9.63
N SER A 93 -7.03 11.21 10.15
CA SER A 93 -7.49 11.40 11.53
C SER A 93 -7.90 10.09 12.20
N CYS A 94 -8.10 10.11 13.51
CA CYS A 94 -8.53 8.96 14.30
C CYS A 94 -9.95 8.43 13.94
N ASP A 95 -10.74 9.19 13.21
CA ASP A 95 -12.09 8.79 12.77
C ASP A 95 -12.04 7.94 11.47
N ASP A 96 -10.87 7.82 10.84
CA ASP A 96 -10.73 7.10 9.59
C ASP A 96 -10.61 5.57 9.80
N CYS A 97 -11.28 4.82 8.91
CA CYS A 97 -11.10 3.40 8.69
C CYS A 97 -10.34 3.22 7.37
N VAL A 98 -9.05 2.92 7.44
CA VAL A 98 -8.11 3.02 6.34
C VAL A 98 -7.85 1.66 5.71
N LEU A 99 -8.06 1.55 4.39
CA LEU A 99 -7.55 0.47 3.57
C LEU A 99 -6.21 0.89 2.97
N LEU A 100 -5.16 0.11 3.21
CA LEU A 100 -3.86 0.30 2.56
C LEU A 100 -3.90 -0.35 1.18
N VAL A 101 -3.37 0.31 0.15
CA VAL A 101 -3.32 -0.25 -1.22
C VAL A 101 -1.92 -0.07 -1.78
N ASP A 102 -1.33 -1.14 -2.34
CA ASP A 102 -0.04 -1.07 -3.02
C ASP A 102 0.04 -2.05 -4.20
N ASP A 103 0.94 -1.80 -5.15
CA ASP A 103 1.13 -2.63 -6.33
C ASP A 103 1.88 -3.93 -5.99
N PHE A 104 2.97 -3.85 -5.21
CA PHE A 104 3.80 -5.00 -4.87
C PHE A 104 4.05 -5.14 -3.37
N LEU A 105 3.90 -6.35 -2.86
CA LEU A 105 4.36 -6.72 -1.53
C LEU A 105 5.55 -7.68 -1.63
N ALA A 106 6.73 -7.18 -1.27
CA ALA A 106 7.98 -7.92 -1.28
C ALA A 106 8.51 -8.12 0.15
N ASN A 107 9.47 -7.31 0.60
CA ASN A 107 9.99 -7.34 1.97
C ASN A 107 9.06 -6.68 3.00
N GLY A 108 8.05 -5.93 2.55
CA GLY A 108 7.02 -5.32 3.38
C GLY A 108 7.37 -3.98 4.01
N ALA A 109 8.54 -3.39 3.69
CA ALA A 109 8.98 -2.14 4.31
C ALA A 109 8.03 -0.96 4.03
N ALA A 110 7.58 -0.81 2.78
CA ALA A 110 6.64 0.25 2.40
C ALA A 110 5.31 0.10 3.13
N LEU A 111 4.73 -1.11 3.12
CA LEU A 111 3.46 -1.38 3.78
C LEU A 111 3.55 -1.22 5.30
N ALA A 112 4.67 -1.62 5.92
CA ALA A 112 4.92 -1.37 7.34
C ALA A 112 4.98 0.14 7.63
N GLY A 113 5.64 0.91 6.79
CA GLY A 113 5.67 2.37 6.92
C GLY A 113 4.27 3.02 6.80
N LEU A 114 3.42 2.52 5.90
CA LEU A 114 2.03 2.98 5.83
C LEU A 114 1.25 2.62 7.12
N CYS A 115 1.45 1.43 7.68
CA CYS A 115 0.86 1.07 8.98
C CYS A 115 1.30 2.05 10.07
N ASP A 116 2.59 2.37 10.17
CA ASP A 116 3.11 3.31 11.17
C ASP A 116 2.47 4.70 11.05
N LEU A 117 2.22 5.20 9.83
CA LEU A 117 1.58 6.50 9.60
C LEU A 117 0.12 6.49 10.08
N VAL A 118 -0.62 5.39 9.81
CA VAL A 118 -2.00 5.24 10.26
C VAL A 118 -2.06 5.11 11.78
N GLU A 119 -1.17 4.34 12.40
CA GLU A 119 -1.06 4.20 13.85
C GLU A 119 -0.79 5.55 14.53
N GLN A 120 0.12 6.39 13.97
CA GLN A 120 0.39 7.73 14.49
C GLN A 120 -0.84 8.66 14.45
N SER A 121 -1.74 8.46 13.50
CA SER A 121 -2.97 9.26 13.40
C SER A 121 -4.07 8.82 14.37
N GLY A 122 -3.95 7.62 14.94
CA GLY A 122 -4.99 6.98 15.73
C GLY A 122 -6.11 6.37 14.89
N ALA A 123 -6.00 6.36 13.56
CA ALA A 123 -6.95 5.73 12.65
C ALA A 123 -6.91 4.19 12.75
N THR A 124 -7.98 3.57 12.29
CA THR A 124 -8.08 2.10 12.25
C THR A 124 -7.63 1.58 10.90
N ILE A 125 -6.71 0.60 10.88
CA ILE A 125 -6.35 -0.13 9.66
C ILE A 125 -7.34 -1.28 9.48
N VAL A 126 -8.12 -1.29 8.39
CA VAL A 126 -9.07 -2.38 8.08
C VAL A 126 -8.39 -3.53 7.35
N GLY A 127 -7.31 -3.25 6.65
CA GLY A 127 -6.52 -4.25 5.93
C GLY A 127 -5.65 -3.63 4.85
N ALA A 128 -5.08 -4.49 4.01
CA ALA A 128 -4.29 -4.09 2.85
C ALA A 128 -4.72 -4.86 1.60
N GLY A 129 -4.94 -4.14 0.49
CA GLY A 129 -5.14 -4.67 -0.84
C GLY A 129 -3.82 -4.60 -1.62
N ILE A 130 -3.32 -5.73 -2.09
CA ILE A 130 -2.05 -5.85 -2.79
C ILE A 130 -2.29 -6.46 -4.17
N ALA A 131 -1.80 -5.82 -5.24
CA ALA A 131 -1.98 -6.39 -6.57
C ALA A 131 -1.13 -7.66 -6.74
N VAL A 132 0.17 -7.63 -6.37
CA VAL A 132 1.07 -8.78 -6.51
C VAL A 132 1.89 -8.98 -5.25
N GLU A 133 1.77 -10.15 -4.62
CA GLU A 133 2.60 -10.55 -3.48
C GLU A 133 3.69 -11.52 -3.89
N LYS A 134 4.95 -11.21 -3.53
CA LYS A 134 6.10 -12.12 -3.69
C LYS A 134 6.22 -13.01 -2.46
N CYS A 135 5.54 -14.16 -2.46
CA CYS A 135 5.43 -15.05 -1.30
C CYS A 135 6.77 -15.67 -0.85
N PHE A 136 7.77 -15.69 -1.75
CA PHE A 136 9.14 -16.13 -1.42
C PHE A 136 9.92 -15.06 -0.61
N GLN A 137 9.36 -13.88 -0.41
CA GLN A 137 9.91 -12.84 0.45
C GLN A 137 9.10 -12.72 1.75
N PRO A 138 9.74 -12.33 2.87
CA PRO A 138 9.14 -12.47 4.20
C PRO A 138 8.11 -11.39 4.57
N GLY A 139 7.90 -10.37 3.72
CA GLY A 139 7.10 -9.20 4.08
C GLY A 139 5.65 -9.52 4.41
N GLY A 140 4.99 -10.27 3.54
CA GLY A 140 3.59 -10.63 3.73
C GLY A 140 3.36 -11.48 4.97
N GLN A 141 4.21 -12.49 5.20
CA GLN A 141 4.14 -13.32 6.39
C GLN A 141 4.31 -12.50 7.67
N ARG A 142 5.37 -11.67 7.75
CA ARG A 142 5.65 -10.83 8.94
C ARG A 142 4.51 -9.87 9.28
N LEU A 143 3.87 -9.28 8.27
CA LEU A 143 2.78 -8.34 8.50
C LEU A 143 1.49 -9.06 8.94
N ARG A 144 1.20 -10.24 8.39
CA ARG A 144 0.08 -11.09 8.86
C ARG A 144 0.30 -11.58 10.30
N GLU A 145 1.53 -11.93 10.67
CA GLU A 145 1.88 -12.31 12.07
C GLU A 145 1.69 -11.14 13.04
N ARG A 146 1.77 -9.90 12.58
CA ARG A 146 1.43 -8.68 13.35
C ARG A 146 -0.07 -8.37 13.37
N GLY A 147 -0.89 -9.21 12.74
CA GLY A 147 -2.35 -9.07 12.72
C GLY A 147 -2.91 -8.29 11.53
N LEU A 148 -2.09 -7.88 10.56
CA LEU A 148 -2.59 -7.19 9.37
C LEU A 148 -3.30 -8.17 8.43
N ARG A 149 -4.58 -7.90 8.13
CA ARG A 149 -5.30 -8.59 7.06
C ARG A 149 -4.75 -8.12 5.72
N ILE A 150 -4.28 -9.03 4.88
CA ILE A 150 -3.74 -8.74 3.54
C ILE A 150 -4.51 -9.57 2.52
N ASP A 151 -5.13 -8.88 1.57
CA ASP A 151 -5.79 -9.45 0.40
C ASP A 151 -4.90 -9.22 -0.82
N SER A 152 -4.25 -10.29 -1.30
CA SER A 152 -3.31 -10.26 -2.42
C SER A 152 -3.96 -10.93 -3.63
N LEU A 153 -4.16 -10.19 -4.72
CA LEU A 153 -4.88 -10.67 -5.90
C LEU A 153 -4.04 -11.64 -6.75
N ALA A 154 -2.73 -11.47 -6.77
CA ALA A 154 -1.80 -12.41 -7.38
C ALA A 154 -0.68 -12.76 -6.39
N MET A 155 -0.34 -14.06 -6.32
CA MET A 155 0.68 -14.57 -5.41
C MET A 155 1.76 -15.28 -6.21
N VAL A 156 2.98 -14.72 -6.21
CA VAL A 156 4.16 -15.30 -6.87
C VAL A 156 4.93 -16.12 -5.85
N LYS A 157 4.99 -17.43 -6.05
CA LYS A 157 5.66 -18.37 -5.13
C LYS A 157 7.16 -18.44 -5.36
N SER A 158 7.57 -18.37 -6.62
CA SER A 158 8.97 -18.41 -7.00
C SER A 158 9.22 -17.62 -8.29
N MET A 159 10.46 -17.19 -8.48
CA MET A 159 10.95 -16.59 -9.73
C MET A 159 12.26 -17.26 -10.10
N GLY A 160 12.32 -17.90 -11.25
CA GLY A 160 13.52 -18.52 -11.78
C GLY A 160 14.46 -17.49 -12.44
N ASP A 161 15.75 -17.83 -12.51
CA ASP A 161 16.78 -17.00 -13.18
C ASP A 161 16.52 -16.89 -14.70
N ASP A 162 15.73 -17.79 -15.25
CA ASP A 162 15.28 -17.80 -16.65
C ASP A 162 14.05 -16.90 -16.91
N GLY A 163 13.54 -16.24 -15.87
CA GLY A 163 12.35 -15.40 -15.92
C GLY A 163 11.03 -16.15 -15.75
N SER A 164 11.07 -17.44 -15.44
CA SER A 164 9.87 -18.22 -15.10
C SER A 164 9.25 -17.73 -13.79
N ILE A 165 7.92 -17.71 -13.71
CA ILE A 165 7.15 -17.29 -12.55
C ILE A 165 6.16 -18.40 -12.19
N GLU A 166 6.12 -18.77 -10.93
CA GLU A 166 5.17 -19.73 -10.36
C GLU A 166 4.29 -19.07 -9.28
#